data_95ea0975e2f20dad9c352ac195ae8682
#
_entry.id   95ea0975e2f20dad9c352ac195ae8682
#
_cell.length_a   1.000
_cell.length_b   1.000
_cell.length_c   1.000
_cell.angle_alpha   90.00
_cell.angle_beta   90.00
_cell.angle_gamma   90.00
#
_symmetry.space_group_name_H-M   'P 1'
#
loop_
_entity.id
_entity.type
_entity.pdbx_description
1 polymer ?
#
loop_
_entity_poly.entity_id
_entity_poly.type
_entity_poly.pdbx_seq_one_letter_code
_entity_poly.pdbx_strand_id
1 'polypeptide(L)'
;MGTSTAQRSPATPEWERVRELYRQPRPDPGEVVGAIVKALDPETRAEMSGPGVAVCLDTLLTGSCQVSERGLAGYLESCGAPKTGPPALSLAAGLRSLSAARIITARATSRFAELALDALAVAAMDAASGRDSSALLSLDLAAVEANYGGYASRGELWQLSQTFVGYDLDRTFRYFVSRDLSDFVGTSPFPHVGSAQQFLDGVGYYCRRSADALDLSSSEPWLEEVVTAPEATRLAAMQEFLSQAMTRGLSLLGTGGGA
;
A
#
# COMPACT_ATOMS: atom_id res chain seq x y z
N MET A 1 -13.97 -17.37 16.67
CA MET A 1 -14.42 -15.98 16.56
C MET A 1 -13.46 -15.13 17.41
N GLY A 2 -12.39 -14.60 16.82
CA GLY A 2 -11.49 -13.67 17.49
C GLY A 2 -12.12 -12.29 17.48
N THR A 3 -12.57 -11.81 18.64
CA THR A 3 -12.88 -10.41 18.83
C THR A 3 -11.58 -9.62 18.70
N SER A 4 -11.27 -9.16 17.49
CA SER A 4 -10.29 -8.08 17.29
C SER A 4 -10.87 -6.88 18.03
N THR A 5 -10.41 -6.63 19.25
CA THR A 5 -10.59 -5.34 19.91
C THR A 5 -9.79 -4.34 19.10
N ALA A 6 -10.43 -3.74 18.09
CA ALA A 6 -9.86 -2.60 17.39
C ALA A 6 -9.55 -1.57 18.47
N GLN A 7 -8.27 -1.32 18.70
CA GLN A 7 -7.83 -0.37 19.70
C GLN A 7 -8.31 0.99 19.24
N ARG A 8 -9.19 1.64 19.98
CA ARG A 8 -9.69 2.99 19.67
C ARG A 8 -8.54 3.96 19.49
N SER A 9 -8.78 5.00 18.72
CA SER A 9 -7.79 6.07 18.59
C SER A 9 -7.53 6.75 19.93
N PRO A 10 -6.32 7.32 20.14
CA PRO A 10 -5.96 7.97 21.41
C PRO A 10 -6.93 9.09 21.79
N ALA A 11 -7.10 9.32 23.11
CA ALA A 11 -7.93 10.40 23.64
C ALA A 11 -7.12 11.71 23.70
N THR A 12 -6.59 12.17 22.57
CA THR A 12 -5.91 13.47 22.46
C THR A 12 -6.79 14.49 21.73
N PRO A 13 -6.55 15.81 21.89
CA PRO A 13 -7.31 16.85 21.20
C PRO A 13 -7.32 16.69 19.68
N GLU A 14 -6.21 16.24 19.10
CA GLU A 14 -6.07 16.04 17.66
C GLU A 14 -6.99 14.89 17.19
N TRP A 15 -7.04 13.78 17.91
CA TRP A 15 -7.93 12.66 17.61
C TRP A 15 -9.40 13.02 17.91
N GLU A 16 -9.69 13.86 18.90
CA GLU A 16 -11.05 14.36 19.12
C GLU A 16 -11.50 15.20 17.91
N ARG A 17 -10.61 15.99 17.32
CA ARG A 17 -10.92 16.72 16.08
C ARG A 17 -11.29 15.76 14.94
N VAL A 18 -10.62 14.62 14.80
CA VAL A 18 -11.00 13.58 13.82
C VAL A 18 -12.41 13.07 14.09
N ARG A 19 -12.74 12.76 15.35
CA ARG A 19 -14.09 12.31 15.74
C ARG A 19 -15.17 13.37 15.52
N GLU A 20 -14.85 14.64 15.70
CA GLU A 20 -15.78 15.74 15.35
C GLU A 20 -16.11 15.79 13.86
N LEU A 21 -15.14 15.53 12.99
CA LEU A 21 -15.38 15.48 11.55
C LEU A 21 -16.36 14.36 11.16
N TYR A 22 -16.31 13.21 11.83
CA TYR A 22 -17.30 12.13 11.60
C TYR A 22 -18.73 12.53 12.01
N ARG A 23 -18.92 13.51 12.91
CA ARG A 23 -20.24 13.99 13.33
C ARG A 23 -20.86 15.01 12.37
N GLN A 24 -20.11 15.49 11.39
CA GLN A 24 -20.62 16.43 10.40
C GLN A 24 -21.69 15.76 9.53
N PRO A 25 -22.70 16.50 9.03
CA PRO A 25 -23.75 15.94 8.17
C PRO A 25 -23.21 15.31 6.88
N ARG A 26 -22.07 15.78 6.39
CA ARG A 26 -21.36 15.26 5.20
C ARG A 26 -19.87 15.28 5.48
N PRO A 27 -19.33 14.26 6.15
CA PRO A 27 -17.90 14.20 6.42
C PRO A 27 -17.13 14.07 5.11
N ASP A 28 -16.13 14.92 4.94
CA ASP A 28 -15.23 14.88 3.77
C ASP A 28 -14.06 13.94 4.04
N PRO A 29 -13.80 12.96 3.17
CA PRO A 29 -12.69 12.01 3.34
C PRO A 29 -11.30 12.71 3.41
N GLY A 30 -11.08 13.75 2.61
CA GLY A 30 -9.80 14.48 2.58
C GLY A 30 -9.57 15.28 3.86
N GLU A 31 -10.61 15.93 4.39
CA GLU A 31 -10.53 16.64 5.68
C GLU A 31 -10.22 15.69 6.83
N VAL A 32 -10.86 14.52 6.84
CA VAL A 32 -10.62 13.49 7.86
C VAL A 32 -9.20 12.95 7.77
N VAL A 33 -8.72 12.60 6.57
CA VAL A 33 -7.33 12.16 6.35
C VAL A 33 -6.35 13.23 6.78
N GLY A 34 -6.57 14.51 6.41
CA GLY A 34 -5.73 15.63 6.82
C GLY A 34 -5.69 15.83 8.35
N ALA A 35 -6.81 15.62 9.04
CA ALA A 35 -6.86 15.66 10.49
C ALA A 35 -6.09 14.49 11.13
N ILE A 36 -6.22 13.27 10.58
CA ILE A 36 -5.45 12.11 11.02
C ILE A 36 -3.96 12.36 10.86
N VAL A 37 -3.51 12.88 9.72
CA VAL A 37 -2.08 13.23 9.51
C VAL A 37 -1.56 14.15 10.61
N LYS A 38 -2.35 15.11 11.04
CA LYS A 38 -1.97 16.02 12.15
C LYS A 38 -1.94 15.33 13.51
N ALA A 39 -2.80 14.31 13.69
CA ALA A 39 -2.91 13.57 14.94
C ALA A 39 -1.84 12.44 15.09
N LEU A 40 -1.17 12.04 13.99
CA LEU A 40 -0.14 11.02 14.04
C LEU A 40 1.10 11.51 14.79
N ASP A 41 1.51 10.78 15.81
CA ASP A 41 2.77 11.01 16.52
C ASP A 41 3.99 10.58 15.66
N PRO A 42 5.21 11.06 16.00
CA PRO A 42 6.42 10.76 15.24
C PRO A 42 6.78 9.26 15.19
N GLU A 43 6.47 8.50 16.24
CA GLU A 43 6.75 7.06 16.31
C GLU A 43 5.87 6.30 15.33
N THR A 44 4.56 6.57 15.34
CA THR A 44 3.61 6.00 14.37
C THR A 44 4.01 6.32 12.93
N ARG A 45 4.43 7.57 12.66
CA ARG A 45 4.91 7.96 11.31
C ARG A 45 6.16 7.18 10.88
N ALA A 46 7.10 6.96 11.79
CA ALA A 46 8.31 6.19 11.51
C ALA A 46 7.98 4.70 11.24
N GLU A 47 7.01 4.12 11.97
CA GLU A 47 6.57 2.75 11.76
C GLU A 47 5.89 2.54 10.40
N MET A 48 5.23 3.55 9.83
CA MET A 48 4.60 3.47 8.49
C MET A 48 5.61 3.23 7.36
N SER A 49 6.90 3.51 7.59
CA SER A 49 8.01 3.18 6.68
C SER A 49 8.99 2.18 7.29
N GLY A 50 8.52 1.39 8.25
CA GLY A 50 9.35 0.45 9.00
C GLY A 50 9.91 -0.70 8.15
N PRO A 51 10.82 -1.53 8.74
CA PRO A 51 11.51 -2.59 8.00
C PRO A 51 10.58 -3.59 7.31
N GLY A 52 9.42 -3.90 7.90
CA GLY A 52 8.44 -4.80 7.30
C GLY A 52 7.79 -4.23 6.05
N VAL A 53 7.53 -2.92 6.03
CA VAL A 53 7.01 -2.21 4.85
C VAL A 53 8.07 -2.17 3.74
N ALA A 54 9.35 -1.94 4.12
CA ALA A 54 10.47 -1.97 3.19
C ALA A 54 10.64 -3.35 2.52
N VAL A 55 10.46 -4.45 3.26
CA VAL A 55 10.46 -5.81 2.70
C VAL A 55 9.37 -5.98 1.63
N CYS A 56 8.18 -5.41 1.83
CA CYS A 56 7.10 -5.50 0.84
C CYS A 56 7.47 -4.76 -0.45
N LEU A 57 7.95 -3.52 -0.37
CA LEU A 57 8.42 -2.77 -1.55
C LEU A 57 9.56 -3.50 -2.25
N ASP A 58 10.58 -3.93 -1.50
CA ASP A 58 11.72 -4.68 -2.04
C ASP A 58 11.27 -5.93 -2.80
N THR A 59 10.34 -6.70 -2.24
CA THR A 59 9.81 -7.90 -2.89
C THR A 59 9.04 -7.56 -4.17
N LEU A 60 8.30 -6.46 -4.19
CA LEU A 60 7.56 -6.01 -5.37
C LEU A 60 8.52 -5.64 -6.51
N LEU A 61 9.54 -4.84 -6.22
CA LEU A 61 10.49 -4.36 -7.25
C LEU A 61 11.40 -5.48 -7.75
N THR A 62 12.02 -6.24 -6.83
CA THR A 62 12.87 -7.38 -7.22
C THR A 62 12.10 -8.47 -7.93
N GLY A 63 10.81 -8.66 -7.58
CA GLY A 63 9.91 -9.56 -8.29
C GLY A 63 9.71 -9.17 -9.74
N SER A 64 9.52 -7.86 -10.04
CA SER A 64 9.42 -7.36 -11.41
C SER A 64 10.71 -7.62 -12.21
N CYS A 65 11.88 -7.38 -11.62
CA CYS A 65 13.16 -7.69 -12.25
C CYS A 65 13.30 -9.19 -12.55
N GLN A 66 12.98 -10.06 -11.58
CA GLN A 66 13.07 -11.51 -11.75
C GLN A 66 12.09 -12.05 -12.79
N VAL A 67 10.88 -11.49 -12.86
CA VAL A 67 9.91 -11.84 -13.91
C VAL A 67 10.41 -11.40 -15.28
N SER A 68 11.02 -10.23 -15.39
CA SER A 68 11.63 -9.74 -16.62
C SER A 68 12.79 -10.63 -17.11
N GLU A 69 13.58 -11.18 -16.17
CA GLU A 69 14.77 -12.00 -16.49
C GLU A 69 14.45 -13.48 -16.77
N ARG A 70 13.52 -14.08 -16.02
CA ARG A 70 13.29 -15.54 -15.98
C ARG A 70 11.92 -15.95 -16.48
N GLY A 71 11.07 -14.99 -16.79
CA GLY A 71 9.66 -15.20 -17.07
C GLY A 71 8.81 -15.43 -15.82
N LEU A 72 7.52 -15.18 -15.95
CA LEU A 72 6.56 -15.30 -14.83
C LEU A 72 6.46 -16.74 -14.32
N ALA A 73 6.46 -17.74 -15.22
CA ALA A 73 6.37 -19.15 -14.83
C ALA A 73 7.52 -19.58 -13.91
N GLY A 74 8.76 -19.23 -14.28
CA GLY A 74 9.95 -19.52 -13.48
C GLY A 74 9.97 -18.79 -12.14
N TYR A 75 9.46 -17.55 -12.13
CA TYR A 75 9.32 -16.78 -10.88
C TYR A 75 8.29 -17.41 -9.93
N LEU A 76 7.09 -17.75 -10.42
CA LEU A 76 6.05 -18.37 -9.61
C LEU A 76 6.50 -19.72 -9.01
N GLU A 77 7.25 -20.51 -9.77
CA GLU A 77 7.84 -21.75 -9.27
C GLU A 77 8.83 -21.51 -8.13
N SER A 78 9.70 -20.51 -8.27
CA SER A 78 10.70 -20.16 -7.25
C SER A 78 10.06 -19.63 -5.95
N CYS A 79 8.90 -18.97 -6.02
CA CYS A 79 8.16 -18.48 -4.87
C CYS A 79 7.23 -19.52 -4.23
N GLY A 80 7.12 -20.73 -4.80
CA GLY A 80 6.14 -21.72 -4.36
C GLY A 80 4.69 -21.27 -4.53
N ALA A 81 4.42 -20.38 -5.49
CA ALA A 81 3.09 -19.83 -5.73
C ALA A 81 2.13 -20.89 -6.29
N PRO A 82 0.80 -20.73 -6.10
CA PRO A 82 -0.16 -21.65 -6.69
C PRO A 82 -0.02 -21.70 -8.21
N LYS A 83 0.06 -22.93 -8.78
CA LYS A 83 0.15 -23.16 -10.24
C LYS A 83 -1.23 -23.15 -10.92
N THR A 84 -2.30 -23.08 -10.13
CA THR A 84 -3.69 -23.13 -10.60
C THR A 84 -4.40 -21.83 -10.32
N GLY A 85 -5.17 -21.35 -11.30
CA GLY A 85 -5.93 -20.10 -11.20
C GLY A 85 -5.39 -18.98 -12.09
N PRO A 86 -6.00 -17.78 -12.02
CA PRO A 86 -5.55 -16.63 -12.79
C PRO A 86 -4.11 -16.24 -12.46
N PRO A 87 -3.21 -16.04 -13.46
CA PRO A 87 -1.80 -15.76 -13.25
C PRO A 87 -1.54 -14.53 -12.36
N ALA A 88 -2.35 -13.48 -12.50
CA ALA A 88 -2.23 -12.27 -11.68
C ALA A 88 -2.49 -12.54 -10.19
N LEU A 89 -3.47 -13.40 -9.87
CA LEU A 89 -3.73 -13.81 -8.48
C LEU A 89 -2.60 -14.67 -7.93
N SER A 90 -2.04 -15.56 -8.75
CA SER A 90 -0.90 -16.40 -8.38
C SER A 90 0.34 -15.53 -8.09
N LEU A 91 0.58 -14.49 -8.91
CA LEU A 91 1.65 -13.52 -8.69
C LEU A 91 1.46 -12.78 -7.35
N ALA A 92 0.29 -12.21 -7.12
CA ALA A 92 -0.01 -11.48 -5.88
C ALA A 92 0.12 -12.37 -4.64
N ALA A 93 -0.39 -13.61 -4.70
CA ALA A 93 -0.27 -14.58 -3.62
C ALA A 93 1.19 -14.99 -3.37
N GLY A 94 1.98 -15.21 -4.43
CA GLY A 94 3.40 -15.55 -4.33
C GLY A 94 4.21 -14.43 -3.68
N LEU A 95 4.07 -13.20 -4.16
CA LEU A 95 4.72 -12.01 -3.60
C LEU A 95 4.36 -11.80 -2.12
N ARG A 96 3.06 -11.89 -1.79
CA ARG A 96 2.57 -11.76 -0.41
C ARG A 96 3.17 -12.83 0.51
N SER A 97 3.18 -14.08 0.07
CA SER A 97 3.70 -15.22 0.84
C SER A 97 5.21 -15.08 1.06
N LEU A 98 5.96 -14.71 0.02
CA LEU A 98 7.40 -14.47 0.09
C LEU A 98 7.72 -13.33 1.06
N SER A 99 7.02 -12.19 0.95
CA SER A 99 7.22 -11.05 1.85
C SER A 99 6.88 -11.41 3.29
N ALA A 100 5.79 -12.13 3.55
CA ALA A 100 5.41 -12.56 4.90
C ALA A 100 6.50 -13.43 5.53
N ALA A 101 7.07 -14.39 4.80
CA ALA A 101 8.17 -15.22 5.28
C ALA A 101 9.43 -14.39 5.59
N ARG A 102 9.76 -13.41 4.73
CA ARG A 102 10.92 -12.51 4.93
C ARG A 102 10.71 -11.60 6.14
N ILE A 103 9.51 -11.03 6.34
CA ILE A 103 9.17 -10.21 7.50
C ILE A 103 9.35 -11.00 8.81
N ILE A 104 8.87 -12.24 8.86
CA ILE A 104 9.04 -13.12 10.02
C ILE A 104 10.52 -13.40 10.29
N THR A 105 11.27 -13.75 9.26
CA THR A 105 12.72 -14.05 9.37
C THR A 105 13.52 -12.83 9.85
N ALA A 106 13.17 -11.64 9.35
CA ALA A 106 13.78 -10.37 9.74
C ALA A 106 13.29 -9.84 11.10
N ARG A 107 12.32 -10.50 11.75
CA ARG A 107 11.64 -10.02 12.98
C ARG A 107 11.08 -8.61 12.83
N ALA A 108 10.59 -8.28 11.64
CA ALA A 108 10.07 -6.96 11.25
C ALA A 108 8.52 -6.92 11.27
N THR A 109 7.89 -7.76 12.09
CA THR A 109 6.43 -7.82 12.21
C THR A 109 5.91 -6.57 12.90
N SER A 110 4.93 -5.90 12.28
CA SER A 110 4.21 -4.76 12.86
C SER A 110 2.82 -4.69 12.22
N ARG A 111 1.94 -3.84 12.75
CA ARG A 111 0.64 -3.58 12.13
C ARG A 111 0.81 -3.02 10.71
N PHE A 112 1.75 -2.11 10.51
CA PHE A 112 2.00 -1.52 9.19
C PHE A 112 2.59 -2.53 8.21
N ALA A 113 3.40 -3.47 8.66
CA ALA A 113 3.85 -4.58 7.82
C ALA A 113 2.68 -5.47 7.35
N GLU A 114 1.66 -5.72 8.20
CA GLU A 114 0.45 -6.44 7.80
C GLU A 114 -0.35 -5.67 6.75
N LEU A 115 -0.52 -4.35 6.91
CA LEU A 115 -1.19 -3.49 5.95
C LEU A 115 -0.41 -3.40 4.62
N ALA A 116 0.91 -3.33 4.69
CA ALA A 116 1.78 -3.34 3.53
C ALA A 116 1.74 -4.65 2.74
N LEU A 117 1.55 -5.81 3.41
CA LEU A 117 1.32 -7.09 2.71
C LEU A 117 0.02 -7.06 1.89
N ASP A 118 -1.02 -6.43 2.38
CA ASP A 118 -2.27 -6.28 1.64
C ASP A 118 -2.11 -5.24 0.50
N ALA A 119 -1.37 -4.16 0.74
CA ALA A 119 -1.03 -3.16 -0.28
C ALA A 119 -0.18 -3.78 -1.41
N LEU A 120 0.82 -4.59 -1.07
CA LEU A 120 1.66 -5.33 -2.01
C LEU A 120 0.83 -6.21 -2.95
N ALA A 121 -0.12 -6.98 -2.38
CA ALA A 121 -0.95 -7.86 -3.18
C ALA A 121 -1.81 -7.08 -4.20
N VAL A 122 -2.37 -5.95 -3.77
CA VAL A 122 -3.19 -5.11 -4.66
C VAL A 122 -2.32 -4.38 -5.68
N ALA A 123 -1.16 -3.83 -5.29
CA ALA A 123 -0.22 -3.20 -6.22
C ALA A 123 0.28 -4.18 -7.28
N ALA A 124 0.56 -5.43 -6.90
CA ALA A 124 0.96 -6.48 -7.84
C ALA A 124 -0.15 -6.83 -8.84
N MET A 125 -1.41 -6.92 -8.37
CA MET A 125 -2.57 -7.14 -9.25
C MET A 125 -2.78 -5.97 -10.21
N ASP A 126 -2.67 -4.75 -9.73
CA ASP A 126 -2.80 -3.54 -10.54
C ASP A 126 -1.71 -3.49 -11.62
N ALA A 127 -0.46 -3.70 -11.24
CA ALA A 127 0.67 -3.79 -12.16
C ALA A 127 0.49 -4.93 -13.19
N ALA A 128 -0.02 -6.09 -12.77
CA ALA A 128 -0.29 -7.22 -13.65
C ALA A 128 -1.43 -6.96 -14.64
N SER A 129 -2.42 -6.14 -14.27
CA SER A 129 -3.55 -5.80 -15.14
C SER A 129 -3.17 -4.85 -16.28
N GLY A 130 -2.09 -4.11 -16.14
CA GLY A 130 -1.72 -3.05 -17.07
C GLY A 130 -2.78 -1.96 -17.10
N ARG A 131 -3.11 -1.49 -18.32
CA ARG A 131 -4.09 -0.40 -18.51
C ARG A 131 -5.56 -0.85 -18.46
N ASP A 132 -5.82 -2.16 -18.51
CA ASP A 132 -7.17 -2.72 -18.52
C ASP A 132 -7.44 -3.61 -17.30
N SER A 133 -7.83 -2.98 -16.20
CA SER A 133 -8.16 -3.68 -14.96
C SER A 133 -9.41 -4.57 -15.07
N SER A 134 -10.28 -4.36 -16.07
CA SER A 134 -11.50 -5.16 -16.23
C SER A 134 -11.23 -6.59 -16.66
N ALA A 135 -10.09 -6.82 -17.31
CA ALA A 135 -9.68 -8.13 -17.85
C ALA A 135 -8.77 -8.93 -16.89
N LEU A 136 -8.48 -8.46 -15.69
CA LEU A 136 -7.47 -9.01 -14.78
C LEU A 136 -7.55 -10.54 -14.61
N LEU A 137 -8.76 -11.07 -14.44
CA LEU A 137 -8.96 -12.52 -14.20
C LEU A 137 -8.88 -13.36 -15.49
N SER A 138 -8.94 -12.74 -16.65
CA SER A 138 -8.87 -13.39 -17.97
C SER A 138 -7.51 -13.23 -18.64
N LEU A 139 -6.58 -12.46 -18.04
CA LEU A 139 -5.23 -12.31 -18.58
C LEU A 139 -4.49 -13.66 -18.55
N ASP A 140 -3.84 -13.96 -19.66
CA ASP A 140 -2.94 -15.10 -19.73
C ASP A 140 -1.57 -14.81 -19.09
N LEU A 141 -0.75 -15.85 -18.99
CA LEU A 141 0.56 -15.77 -18.35
C LEU A 141 1.47 -14.74 -19.05
N ALA A 142 1.44 -14.69 -20.40
CA ALA A 142 2.31 -13.81 -21.19
C ALA A 142 1.91 -12.35 -21.01
N ALA A 143 0.63 -12.03 -20.92
CA ALA A 143 0.14 -10.68 -20.67
C ALA A 143 0.54 -10.19 -19.27
N VAL A 144 0.38 -11.02 -18.23
CA VAL A 144 0.81 -10.68 -16.87
C VAL A 144 2.34 -10.50 -16.80
N GLU A 145 3.10 -11.36 -17.48
CA GLU A 145 4.56 -11.24 -17.58
C GLU A 145 4.97 -9.92 -18.24
N ALA A 146 4.38 -9.60 -19.40
CA ALA A 146 4.67 -8.36 -20.13
C ALA A 146 4.30 -7.10 -19.34
N ASN A 147 3.17 -7.13 -18.62
CA ASN A 147 2.73 -6.01 -17.81
C ASN A 147 3.63 -5.81 -16.60
N TYR A 148 3.75 -6.83 -15.74
CA TYR A 148 4.47 -6.72 -14.47
C TYR A 148 5.99 -6.69 -14.66
N GLY A 149 6.58 -7.60 -15.43
CA GLY A 149 8.01 -7.60 -15.76
C GLY A 149 8.42 -6.39 -16.59
N GLY A 150 7.47 -5.81 -17.30
CA GLY A 150 7.66 -4.61 -18.10
C GLY A 150 8.12 -3.39 -17.31
N TYR A 151 7.77 -3.25 -16.03
CA TYR A 151 8.24 -2.14 -15.20
C TYR A 151 9.77 -2.12 -15.08
N ALA A 152 10.40 -3.28 -14.87
CA ALA A 152 11.85 -3.36 -14.82
C ALA A 152 12.49 -3.16 -16.19
N SER A 153 11.95 -3.78 -17.26
CA SER A 153 12.56 -3.71 -18.60
C SER A 153 12.43 -2.35 -19.28
N ARG A 154 11.50 -1.51 -18.84
CA ARG A 154 11.28 -0.15 -19.38
C ARG A 154 11.87 0.97 -18.53
N GLY A 155 12.47 0.65 -17.37
CA GLY A 155 12.94 1.68 -16.44
C GLY A 155 11.77 2.44 -15.79
N GLU A 156 10.78 1.72 -15.30
CA GLU A 156 9.56 2.28 -14.71
C GLU A 156 9.34 1.77 -13.26
N LEU A 157 10.40 1.34 -12.56
CA LEU A 157 10.32 0.87 -11.18
C LEU A 157 9.79 1.95 -10.22
N TRP A 158 10.03 3.22 -10.54
CA TRP A 158 9.47 4.35 -9.80
C TRP A 158 7.94 4.36 -9.83
N GLN A 159 7.30 4.02 -10.97
CA GLN A 159 5.84 3.94 -11.08
C GLN A 159 5.28 2.82 -10.22
N LEU A 160 5.97 1.67 -10.23
CA LEU A 160 5.60 0.54 -9.38
C LEU A 160 5.72 0.88 -7.90
N SER A 161 6.77 1.64 -7.52
CA SER A 161 6.96 2.16 -6.17
C SER A 161 5.86 3.15 -5.77
N GLN A 162 5.49 4.05 -6.67
CA GLN A 162 4.41 5.03 -6.46
C GLN A 162 3.07 4.34 -6.27
N THR A 163 2.77 3.34 -7.08
CA THR A 163 1.57 2.49 -6.96
C THR A 163 1.52 1.81 -5.59
N PHE A 164 2.64 1.21 -5.15
CA PHE A 164 2.73 0.59 -3.83
C PHE A 164 2.47 1.60 -2.70
N VAL A 165 3.13 2.76 -2.73
CA VAL A 165 2.94 3.83 -1.72
C VAL A 165 1.47 4.27 -1.67
N GLY A 166 0.82 4.41 -2.81
CA GLY A 166 -0.59 4.77 -2.89
C GLY A 166 -1.51 3.75 -2.21
N TYR A 167 -1.30 2.47 -2.44
CA TYR A 167 -2.08 1.41 -1.78
C TYR A 167 -1.72 1.25 -0.30
N ASP A 168 -0.47 1.46 0.09
CA ASP A 168 -0.07 1.39 1.49
C ASP A 168 -0.66 2.54 2.32
N LEU A 169 -0.68 3.75 1.78
CA LEU A 169 -1.43 4.88 2.36
C LEU A 169 -2.93 4.58 2.44
N ASP A 170 -3.56 4.05 1.37
CA ASP A 170 -4.97 3.65 1.38
C ASP A 170 -5.26 2.68 2.54
N ARG A 171 -4.49 1.59 2.67
CA ARG A 171 -4.68 0.60 3.74
C ARG A 171 -4.48 1.19 5.12
N THR A 172 -3.43 2.00 5.27
CA THR A 172 -3.09 2.65 6.53
C THR A 172 -4.16 3.64 6.97
N PHE A 173 -4.64 4.51 6.08
CA PHE A 173 -5.68 5.48 6.46
C PHE A 173 -7.05 4.82 6.65
N ARG A 174 -7.42 3.80 5.87
CA ARG A 174 -8.62 2.99 6.15
C ARG A 174 -8.54 2.34 7.53
N TYR A 175 -7.38 1.84 7.93
CA TYR A 175 -7.18 1.29 9.28
C TYR A 175 -7.43 2.35 10.36
N PHE A 176 -6.84 3.55 10.24
CA PHE A 176 -7.07 4.61 11.22
C PHE A 176 -8.53 5.04 11.28
N VAL A 177 -9.18 5.22 10.14
CA VAL A 177 -10.59 5.61 10.04
C VAL A 177 -11.49 4.53 10.64
N SER A 178 -11.26 3.26 10.33
CA SER A 178 -12.12 2.14 10.79
C SER A 178 -12.11 1.93 12.30
N ARG A 179 -11.08 2.42 13.01
CA ARG A 179 -10.98 2.29 14.48
C ARG A 179 -12.13 2.99 15.21
N ASP A 180 -12.52 4.15 14.72
CA ASP A 180 -13.56 4.97 15.36
C ASP A 180 -14.87 4.99 14.54
N LEU A 181 -14.82 4.76 13.23
CA LEU A 181 -15.96 4.89 12.33
C LEU A 181 -17.14 3.97 12.74
N SER A 182 -16.83 2.79 13.31
CA SER A 182 -17.85 1.85 13.77
C SER A 182 -18.79 2.45 14.85
N ASP A 183 -18.29 3.39 15.65
CA ASP A 183 -19.08 4.06 16.69
C ASP A 183 -20.10 5.04 16.10
N PHE A 184 -19.97 5.40 14.84
CA PHE A 184 -20.85 6.33 14.13
C PHE A 184 -21.84 5.63 13.19
N VAL A 185 -21.73 4.33 12.96
CA VAL A 185 -22.69 3.57 12.16
C VAL A 185 -24.05 3.53 12.87
N GLY A 186 -25.13 3.83 12.15
CA GLY A 186 -26.46 4.02 12.71
C GLY A 186 -26.78 5.47 13.10
N THR A 187 -25.83 6.40 12.95
CA THR A 187 -26.05 7.84 13.15
C THR A 187 -26.35 8.54 11.82
N SER A 188 -26.70 9.86 11.87
CA SER A 188 -27.08 10.63 10.69
C SER A 188 -26.07 10.57 9.54
N PRO A 189 -24.73 10.74 9.73
CA PRO A 189 -23.80 10.68 8.61
C PRO A 189 -23.64 9.27 8.03
N PHE A 190 -23.77 8.22 8.87
CA PHE A 190 -23.56 6.82 8.51
C PHE A 190 -24.74 5.95 8.91
N PRO A 191 -25.93 6.11 8.29
CA PRO A 191 -27.16 5.44 8.68
C PRO A 191 -27.09 3.91 8.58
N HIS A 192 -26.16 3.37 7.79
CA HIS A 192 -25.94 1.95 7.59
C HIS A 192 -24.48 1.64 7.21
N VAL A 193 -24.09 0.36 7.30
CA VAL A 193 -22.72 -0.10 6.99
C VAL A 193 -22.28 0.32 5.58
N GLY A 194 -23.20 0.30 4.60
CA GLY A 194 -22.89 0.71 3.21
C GLY A 194 -22.43 2.17 3.09
N SER A 195 -23.00 3.10 3.88
CA SER A 195 -22.55 4.50 3.88
C SER A 195 -21.16 4.65 4.51
N ALA A 196 -20.86 3.89 5.56
CA ALA A 196 -19.52 3.84 6.14
C ALA A 196 -18.51 3.25 5.16
N GLN A 197 -18.87 2.19 4.42
CA GLN A 197 -18.02 1.60 3.39
C GLN A 197 -17.74 2.59 2.25
N GLN A 198 -18.76 3.29 1.77
CA GLN A 198 -18.60 4.33 0.75
C GLN A 198 -17.66 5.45 1.21
N PHE A 199 -17.72 5.83 2.47
CA PHE A 199 -16.78 6.80 3.04
C PHE A 199 -15.34 6.26 3.06
N LEU A 200 -15.15 5.00 3.48
CA LEU A 200 -13.84 4.35 3.42
C LEU A 200 -13.30 4.26 1.99
N ASP A 201 -14.15 4.03 1.00
CA ASP A 201 -13.74 4.02 -0.40
C ASP A 201 -13.30 5.40 -0.86
N GLY A 202 -13.96 6.46 -0.39
CA GLY A 202 -13.56 7.85 -0.58
C GLY A 202 -12.20 8.15 0.04
N VAL A 203 -11.93 7.67 1.27
CA VAL A 203 -10.61 7.78 1.93
C VAL A 203 -9.53 7.12 1.07
N GLY A 204 -9.76 5.88 0.63
CA GLY A 204 -8.80 5.17 -0.20
C GLY A 204 -8.54 5.86 -1.54
N TYR A 205 -9.59 6.35 -2.19
CA TYR A 205 -9.46 7.12 -3.44
C TYR A 205 -8.60 8.37 -3.23
N TYR A 206 -8.86 9.13 -2.16
CA TYR A 206 -8.10 10.33 -1.82
C TYR A 206 -6.61 10.02 -1.58
N CYS A 207 -6.30 8.95 -0.83
CA CYS A 207 -4.93 8.53 -0.57
C CYS A 207 -4.17 8.17 -1.86
N ARG A 208 -4.77 7.35 -2.73
CA ARG A 208 -4.14 6.96 -4.01
C ARG A 208 -3.94 8.15 -4.93
N ARG A 209 -4.95 9.01 -5.09
CA ARG A 209 -4.82 10.22 -5.91
C ARG A 209 -3.73 11.17 -5.39
N SER A 210 -3.55 11.27 -4.07
CA SER A 210 -2.46 12.06 -3.50
C SER A 210 -1.10 11.41 -3.77
N ALA A 211 -1.03 10.08 -3.79
CA ALA A 211 0.20 9.37 -4.17
C ALA A 211 0.54 9.55 -5.66
N ASP A 212 -0.46 9.66 -6.53
CA ASP A 212 -0.26 9.96 -7.98
C ASP A 212 0.43 11.32 -8.19
N ALA A 213 0.31 12.25 -7.23
CA ALA A 213 1.01 13.54 -7.25
C ALA A 213 2.45 13.46 -6.73
N LEU A 214 2.91 12.31 -6.22
CA LEU A 214 4.30 12.10 -5.85
C LEU A 214 5.15 11.93 -7.12
N ASP A 215 6.02 12.88 -7.41
CA ASP A 215 7.01 12.69 -8.47
C ASP A 215 8.20 11.87 -7.91
N LEU A 216 8.23 10.60 -8.25
CA LEU A 216 9.31 9.67 -7.93
C LEU A 216 10.18 9.34 -9.14
N SER A 217 9.95 9.96 -10.30
CA SER A 217 10.64 9.64 -11.56
C SER A 217 12.15 9.83 -11.49
N SER A 218 12.61 10.83 -10.73
CA SER A 218 14.03 11.09 -10.50
C SER A 218 14.74 9.97 -9.73
N SER A 219 14.00 9.04 -9.12
CA SER A 219 14.55 7.91 -8.35
C SER A 219 14.88 6.69 -9.22
N GLU A 220 14.47 6.66 -10.50
CA GLU A 220 14.65 5.46 -11.34
C GLU A 220 16.10 4.98 -11.46
N PRO A 221 17.11 5.82 -11.77
CA PRO A 221 18.49 5.33 -11.88
C PRO A 221 19.00 4.73 -10.56
N TRP A 222 18.57 5.28 -9.43
CA TRP A 222 18.92 4.77 -8.12
C TRP A 222 18.17 3.46 -7.81
N LEU A 223 16.90 3.34 -8.19
CA LEU A 223 16.13 2.09 -8.01
C LEU A 223 16.74 0.94 -8.83
N GLU A 224 17.13 1.19 -10.07
CA GLU A 224 17.82 0.21 -10.92
C GLU A 224 19.14 -0.31 -10.28
N GLU A 225 19.91 0.58 -9.65
CA GLU A 225 21.12 0.20 -8.93
C GLU A 225 20.79 -0.60 -7.67
N VAL A 226 19.87 -0.09 -6.86
CA VAL A 226 19.55 -0.67 -5.54
C VAL A 226 18.95 -2.07 -5.65
N VAL A 227 18.07 -2.35 -6.63
CA VAL A 227 17.44 -3.68 -6.77
C VAL A 227 18.47 -4.79 -7.06
N THR A 228 19.65 -4.44 -7.53
CA THR A 228 20.77 -5.40 -7.79
C THR A 228 21.73 -5.53 -6.60
N ALA A 229 21.62 -4.67 -5.58
CA ALA A 229 22.50 -4.69 -4.41
C ALA A 229 22.24 -5.91 -3.51
N PRO A 230 23.21 -6.28 -2.64
CA PRO A 230 23.01 -7.30 -1.62
C PRO A 230 21.81 -6.99 -0.73
N GLU A 231 21.07 -8.01 -0.30
CA GLU A 231 19.77 -7.85 0.38
C GLU A 231 19.82 -6.89 1.58
N ALA A 232 20.81 -7.00 2.45
CA ALA A 232 20.89 -6.13 3.63
C ALA A 232 21.06 -4.65 3.27
N THR A 233 21.89 -4.34 2.27
CA THR A 233 22.07 -2.97 1.74
C THR A 233 20.80 -2.48 1.09
N ARG A 234 20.16 -3.33 0.27
CA ARG A 234 18.94 -3.03 -0.45
C ARG A 234 17.77 -2.71 0.50
N LEU A 235 17.57 -3.52 1.55
CA LEU A 235 16.48 -3.28 2.51
C LEU A 235 16.67 -1.96 3.27
N ALA A 236 17.90 -1.62 3.68
CA ALA A 236 18.19 -0.35 4.33
C ALA A 236 17.91 0.84 3.39
N ALA A 237 18.31 0.73 2.13
CA ALA A 237 18.06 1.74 1.10
C ALA A 237 16.56 1.88 0.79
N MET A 238 15.81 0.77 0.69
CA MET A 238 14.36 0.80 0.50
C MET A 238 13.62 1.43 1.68
N GLN A 239 14.08 1.20 2.91
CA GLN A 239 13.49 1.83 4.09
C GLN A 239 13.69 3.34 4.07
N GLU A 240 14.88 3.82 3.73
CA GLU A 240 15.15 5.26 3.58
C GLU A 240 14.30 5.89 2.49
N PHE A 241 14.22 5.26 1.32
CA PHE A 241 13.37 5.71 0.22
C PHE A 241 11.88 5.82 0.64
N LEU A 242 11.36 4.78 1.30
CA LEU A 242 9.99 4.79 1.81
C LEU A 242 9.77 5.89 2.84
N SER A 243 10.72 6.13 3.75
CA SER A 243 10.62 7.20 4.73
C SER A 243 10.46 8.56 4.06
N GLN A 244 11.22 8.82 2.99
CA GLN A 244 11.12 10.06 2.22
C GLN A 244 9.81 10.14 1.44
N ALA A 245 9.40 9.05 0.74
CA ALA A 245 8.16 8.99 -0.01
C ALA A 245 6.92 9.17 0.89
N MET A 246 6.90 8.50 2.05
CA MET A 246 5.84 8.63 3.05
C MET A 246 5.77 10.03 3.64
N THR A 247 6.91 10.66 3.96
CA THR A 247 6.95 12.03 4.46
C THR A 247 6.32 12.99 3.45
N ARG A 248 6.66 12.87 2.16
CA ARG A 248 6.06 13.67 1.08
C ARG A 248 4.57 13.37 0.92
N GLY A 249 4.19 12.08 0.91
CA GLY A 249 2.78 11.65 0.82
C GLY A 249 1.93 12.21 1.96
N LEU A 250 2.40 12.10 3.19
CA LEU A 250 1.72 12.68 4.36
C LEU A 250 1.61 14.20 4.27
N SER A 251 2.63 14.88 3.74
CA SER A 251 2.56 16.33 3.51
C SER A 251 1.44 16.69 2.52
N LEU A 252 1.33 15.97 1.40
CA LEU A 252 0.25 16.19 0.41
C LEU A 252 -1.13 15.94 1.02
N LEU A 253 -1.29 14.85 1.79
CA LEU A 253 -2.52 14.51 2.48
C LEU A 253 -2.88 15.55 3.55
N GLY A 254 -1.91 16.12 4.26
CA GLY A 254 -2.11 17.10 5.34
C GLY A 254 -2.48 18.50 4.86
N THR A 255 -2.13 18.87 3.62
CA THR A 255 -2.46 20.18 3.02
C THR A 255 -3.85 20.24 2.40
N GLY A 256 -4.61 19.14 2.43
CA GLY A 256 -5.90 19.07 1.75
C GLY A 256 -5.71 19.17 0.25
N GLY A 257 -4.85 18.29 -0.30
CA GLY A 257 -4.37 18.34 -1.67
C GLY A 257 -5.42 18.87 -2.63
N GLY A 258 -5.07 19.96 -3.27
CA GLY A 258 -5.96 20.80 -4.05
C GLY A 258 -6.84 20.03 -5.01
N ALA A 259 -8.03 20.51 -5.07
CA ALA A 259 -9.15 20.10 -5.90
C ALA A 259 -8.79 19.63 -7.29
#